data_395b5498498c541cf7aeca7c53afd740
#
_entry.id   395b5498498c541cf7aeca7c53afd740
#
_cell.length_a   1.000
_cell.length_b   1.000
_cell.length_c   1.000
_cell.angle_alpha   90.00
_cell.angle_beta   90.00
_cell.angle_gamma   90.00
#
_symmetry.space_group_name_H-M   'P 1'
#
loop_
_entity.id
_entity.type
_entity.pdbx_description
1 polymer ?
#
loop_
_entity_poly.entity_id
_entity_poly.type
_entity_poly.pdbx_seq_one_letter_code
_entity_poly.pdbx_strand_id
1 'polypeptide(L)'
;MTPSASRFNAHGMRHPNASTHHNAPVVDPVKPPEHMAADEQMVEVNSHGSSGVGVLDKATLILDCLEAGPVSLGDLVKATGLARPTAHRLAVALAHHRLVARDVQGRFMLGPRLAELASATIADELITVADPILQKLSLAADESTQLY
;
A
#
# COMPACT_ATOMS: atom_id res chain seq x y z
N MET A 1 38.30 51.32 21.47
CA MET A 1 37.60 52.33 22.29
C MET A 1 36.32 51.70 22.81
N THR A 2 36.40 51.15 23.98
CA THR A 2 35.30 50.98 24.94
C THR A 2 35.02 52.35 25.59
N PRO A 3 33.87 52.61 26.22
CA PRO A 3 33.37 51.90 27.39
C PRO A 3 31.83 51.73 27.40
N SER A 4 31.38 50.79 28.17
CA SER A 4 31.06 50.84 29.60
C SER A 4 29.57 51.09 29.90
N ALA A 5 28.94 50.05 30.42
CA ALA A 5 28.47 49.91 31.81
C ALA A 5 27.20 50.70 32.20
N SER A 6 26.26 50.07 32.80
CA SER A 6 25.88 50.13 34.23
C SER A 6 24.43 49.66 34.39
N ARG A 7 24.17 48.59 35.12
CA ARG A 7 23.79 48.48 36.53
C ARG A 7 22.53 49.27 36.91
N PHE A 8 21.58 48.58 37.49
CA PHE A 8 20.99 48.69 38.85
C PHE A 8 19.62 48.04 38.82
N ASN A 9 19.36 47.02 39.53
CA ASN A 9 19.20 46.70 40.92
C ASN A 9 17.81 47.00 41.47
N ALA A 10 17.21 45.92 41.90
CA ALA A 10 16.59 45.60 43.18
C ALA A 10 15.43 46.46 43.68
N HIS A 11 14.47 45.75 44.10
CA HIS A 11 13.74 45.67 45.39
C HIS A 11 12.48 44.85 45.10
N GLY A 12 12.20 43.72 45.60
CA GLY A 12 12.18 43.27 46.98
C GLY A 12 10.86 43.65 47.63
N MET A 13 9.85 42.73 47.56
CA MET A 13 8.88 42.67 48.64
C MET A 13 8.19 41.33 48.69
N ARG A 14 8.13 40.84 49.87
CA ARG A 14 7.71 39.53 50.39
C ARG A 14 6.19 39.39 50.42
N HIS A 15 5.81 38.13 50.44
CA HIS A 15 4.54 37.48 50.70
C HIS A 15 3.55 38.18 51.65
N PRO A 16 2.24 37.76 51.62
CA PRO A 16 1.91 36.60 52.43
C PRO A 16 0.92 35.61 51.78
N ASN A 17 1.15 34.38 52.18
CA ASN A 17 0.33 33.23 52.29
C ASN A 17 -1.14 33.50 52.65
N ALA A 18 -2.06 32.93 51.86
CA ALA A 18 -3.41 32.63 52.32
C ALA A 18 -3.87 31.33 51.70
N SER A 19 -3.76 30.30 52.47
CA SER A 19 -4.42 29.04 52.29
C SER A 19 -5.93 29.22 52.17
N THR A 20 -6.49 28.74 51.04
CA THR A 20 -7.90 28.42 51.01
C THR A 20 -8.03 27.10 50.28
N HIS A 21 -8.25 26.06 51.08
CA HIS A 21 -8.68 24.77 50.65
C HIS A 21 -10.02 24.91 49.90
N HIS A 22 -10.03 24.76 48.59
CA HIS A 22 -11.23 24.47 47.85
C HIS A 22 -11.10 23.02 47.35
N ASN A 23 -11.81 22.19 48.09
CA ASN A 23 -12.06 20.80 47.76
C ASN A 23 -12.94 20.77 46.50
N ALA A 24 -12.31 20.67 45.32
CA ALA A 24 -13.01 20.38 44.09
C ALA A 24 -13.16 18.86 43.98
N PRO A 25 -14.35 18.32 43.65
CA PRO A 25 -14.52 16.89 43.47
C PRO A 25 -13.64 16.37 42.36
N VAL A 26 -12.88 15.33 42.65
CA VAL A 26 -12.15 14.51 41.69
C VAL A 26 -13.19 13.93 40.75
N VAL A 27 -13.28 14.48 39.56
CA VAL A 27 -14.04 13.85 38.46
C VAL A 27 -13.13 12.77 37.90
N ASP A 28 -13.49 11.51 38.14
CA ASP A 28 -12.86 10.37 37.50
C ASP A 28 -12.87 10.60 36.00
N PRO A 29 -11.78 10.27 35.26
CA PRO A 29 -11.78 10.33 33.81
C PRO A 29 -12.83 9.37 33.28
N VAL A 30 -13.87 9.94 32.68
CA VAL A 30 -14.92 9.20 31.96
C VAL A 30 -14.23 8.30 30.94
N LYS A 31 -14.26 6.99 31.21
CA LYS A 31 -13.88 5.95 30.24
C LYS A 31 -14.72 6.19 28.99
N PRO A 32 -14.11 6.39 27.83
CA PRO A 32 -14.88 6.55 26.59
C PRO A 32 -15.68 5.27 26.33
N PRO A 33 -16.89 5.36 25.77
CA PRO A 33 -17.73 4.19 25.51
C PRO A 33 -17.05 3.28 24.49
N GLU A 34 -16.93 2.01 24.84
CA GLU A 34 -16.33 0.92 24.05
C GLU A 34 -17.18 0.54 22.81
N HIS A 35 -17.93 1.47 22.23
CA HIS A 35 -18.81 1.17 21.11
C HIS A 35 -18.75 2.24 20.02
N MET A 36 -17.55 2.49 19.51
CA MET A 36 -17.34 3.02 18.17
C MET A 36 -16.03 2.43 17.64
N ALA A 37 -16.01 1.11 17.47
CA ALA A 37 -15.19 0.52 16.45
C ALA A 37 -15.84 0.95 15.12
N ALA A 38 -15.51 2.17 14.68
CA ALA A 38 -15.69 2.53 13.30
C ALA A 38 -14.89 1.52 12.49
N ASP A 39 -15.57 0.85 11.58
CA ASP A 39 -15.04 0.11 10.47
C ASP A 39 -14.03 1.01 9.71
N GLU A 40 -12.84 1.16 10.24
CA GLU A 40 -11.69 1.39 9.42
C GLU A 40 -11.39 0.06 8.73
N GLN A 41 -12.12 -0.21 7.66
CA GLN A 41 -11.61 -1.06 6.61
C GLN A 41 -10.32 -0.42 6.12
N MET A 42 -9.25 -0.66 6.88
CA MET A 42 -7.92 -0.62 6.33
C MET A 42 -7.97 -1.57 5.14
N VAL A 43 -7.98 -0.98 3.95
CA VAL A 43 -7.60 -1.68 2.74
C VAL A 43 -6.28 -2.34 3.10
N GLU A 44 -6.31 -3.65 3.33
CA GLU A 44 -5.09 -4.45 3.40
C GLU A 44 -4.37 -4.22 2.08
N VAL A 45 -3.46 -3.26 2.09
CA VAL A 45 -2.38 -3.25 1.11
C VAL A 45 -1.70 -4.58 1.34
N ASN A 46 -1.90 -5.52 0.43
CA ASN A 46 -1.30 -6.83 0.42
C ASN A 46 0.20 -6.66 0.73
N SER A 47 0.53 -6.73 2.01
CA SER A 47 1.90 -6.86 2.47
C SER A 47 2.27 -8.30 2.12
N HIS A 48 2.71 -8.50 0.89
CA HIS A 48 3.37 -9.73 0.50
C HIS A 48 4.55 -9.89 1.46
N GLY A 49 4.42 -10.81 2.42
CA GLY A 49 5.47 -11.11 3.37
C GLY A 49 6.74 -11.41 2.61
N SER A 50 7.90 -11.07 3.18
CA SER A 50 9.19 -11.39 2.55
C SER A 50 9.24 -12.88 2.23
N SER A 51 9.46 -13.21 0.96
CA SER A 51 9.60 -14.61 0.49
C SER A 51 10.95 -15.22 0.89
N GLY A 52 11.88 -14.41 1.46
CA GLY A 52 13.27 -14.76 1.68
C GLY A 52 14.13 -14.70 0.41
N VAL A 53 13.54 -14.45 -0.74
CA VAL A 53 14.25 -14.28 -2.02
C VAL A 53 14.19 -12.81 -2.44
N GLY A 54 15.09 -12.01 -1.92
CA GLY A 54 15.04 -10.55 -2.01
C GLY A 54 14.97 -9.96 -3.41
N VAL A 55 15.34 -10.67 -4.47
CA VAL A 55 15.14 -10.24 -5.85
C VAL A 55 13.68 -10.39 -6.27
N LEU A 56 13.01 -11.46 -5.85
CA LEU A 56 11.59 -11.69 -6.13
C LEU A 56 10.73 -10.69 -5.37
N ASP A 57 11.01 -10.48 -4.08
CA ASP A 57 10.28 -9.51 -3.26
C ASP A 57 10.34 -8.10 -3.89
N LYS A 58 11.52 -7.69 -4.37
CA LYS A 58 11.68 -6.40 -5.05
C LYS A 58 11.01 -6.34 -6.42
N ALA A 59 11.00 -7.46 -7.15
CA ALA A 59 10.30 -7.54 -8.45
C ALA A 59 8.80 -7.43 -8.27
N THR A 60 8.23 -8.08 -7.26
CA THR A 60 6.82 -8.01 -6.91
C THR A 60 6.43 -6.59 -6.53
N LEU A 61 7.21 -5.91 -5.66
CA LEU A 61 6.98 -4.49 -5.33
C LEU A 61 6.91 -3.58 -6.57
N ILE A 62 7.70 -3.88 -7.61
CA ILE A 62 7.62 -3.13 -8.86
C ILE A 62 6.31 -3.41 -9.58
N LEU A 63 5.89 -4.67 -9.69
CA LEU A 63 4.64 -5.05 -10.35
C LEU A 63 3.43 -4.46 -9.63
N ASP A 64 3.38 -4.54 -8.31
CA ASP A 64 2.32 -3.96 -7.47
C ASP A 64 2.19 -2.45 -7.69
N CYS A 65 3.34 -1.75 -7.76
CA CYS A 65 3.35 -0.31 -8.07
C CYS A 65 2.77 0.02 -9.46
N LEU A 66 2.84 -0.90 -10.41
CA LEU A 66 2.33 -0.72 -11.78
C LEU A 66 0.85 -1.08 -11.95
N GLU A 67 0.21 -1.68 -10.95
CA GLU A 67 -1.23 -2.02 -11.00
C GLU A 67 -2.11 -0.77 -11.14
N ALA A 68 -1.73 0.32 -10.49
CA ALA A 68 -2.46 1.58 -10.57
C ALA A 68 -2.31 2.29 -11.93
N GLY A 69 -1.39 1.86 -12.79
CA GLY A 69 -1.16 2.41 -14.12
C GLY A 69 0.31 2.77 -14.40
N PRO A 70 0.58 3.41 -15.54
CA PRO A 70 1.95 3.74 -15.97
C PRO A 70 2.63 4.75 -15.05
N VAL A 71 3.85 4.45 -14.57
CA VAL A 71 4.63 5.31 -13.69
C VAL A 71 6.01 5.63 -14.24
N SER A 72 6.54 6.81 -13.92
CA SER A 72 7.93 7.17 -14.23
C SER A 72 8.92 6.41 -13.33
N LEU A 73 10.19 6.34 -13.75
CA LEU A 73 11.23 5.75 -12.88
C LEU A 73 11.36 6.50 -11.54
N GLY A 74 11.13 7.81 -11.53
CA GLY A 74 11.17 8.61 -10.31
C GLY A 74 10.07 8.22 -9.31
N ASP A 75 8.86 8.04 -9.79
CA ASP A 75 7.71 7.65 -8.98
C ASP A 75 7.82 6.19 -8.53
N LEU A 76 8.33 5.31 -9.40
CA LEU A 76 8.63 3.93 -9.06
C LEU A 76 9.62 3.84 -7.87
N VAL A 77 10.69 4.64 -7.90
CA VAL A 77 11.66 4.73 -6.79
C VAL A 77 11.00 5.21 -5.50
N LYS A 78 10.15 6.24 -5.58
CA LYS A 78 9.42 6.77 -4.42
C LYS A 78 8.46 5.75 -3.83
N ALA A 79 7.68 5.09 -4.68
CA ALA A 79 6.67 4.13 -4.24
C ALA A 79 7.28 2.85 -3.65
N THR A 80 8.35 2.33 -4.25
CA THR A 80 8.98 1.08 -3.83
C THR A 80 10.05 1.25 -2.74
N GLY A 81 10.56 2.46 -2.54
CA GLY A 81 11.70 2.71 -1.64
C GLY A 81 13.03 2.13 -2.12
N LEU A 82 13.09 1.56 -3.31
CA LEU A 82 14.31 0.96 -3.88
C LEU A 82 15.29 2.04 -4.32
N ALA A 83 16.58 1.76 -4.16
CA ALA A 83 17.61 2.62 -4.77
C ALA A 83 17.42 2.70 -6.28
N ARG A 84 17.55 3.89 -6.86
CA ARG A 84 17.29 4.16 -8.28
C ARG A 84 17.99 3.19 -9.25
N PRO A 85 19.27 2.81 -9.06
CA PRO A 85 19.92 1.82 -9.92
C PRO A 85 19.28 0.43 -9.83
N THR A 86 18.85 0.04 -8.63
CA THR A 86 18.17 -1.25 -8.39
C THR A 86 16.80 -1.28 -9.07
N ALA A 87 15.98 -0.26 -8.85
CA ALA A 87 14.66 -0.15 -9.47
C ALA A 87 14.77 -0.17 -11.01
N HIS A 88 15.71 0.59 -11.57
CA HIS A 88 15.92 0.61 -13.02
C HIS A 88 16.36 -0.76 -13.56
N ARG A 89 17.35 -1.41 -12.94
CA ARG A 89 17.85 -2.72 -13.40
C ARG A 89 16.74 -3.79 -13.33
N LEU A 90 15.95 -3.81 -12.26
CA LEU A 90 14.84 -4.75 -12.11
C LEU A 90 13.73 -4.47 -13.13
N ALA A 91 13.34 -3.21 -13.33
CA ALA A 91 12.33 -2.84 -14.31
C ALA A 91 12.77 -3.22 -15.74
N VAL A 92 14.05 -3.05 -16.08
CA VAL A 92 14.60 -3.48 -17.38
C VAL A 92 14.63 -5.02 -17.49
N ALA A 93 14.99 -5.72 -16.43
CA ALA A 93 14.96 -7.19 -16.41
C ALA A 93 13.53 -7.73 -16.58
N LEU A 94 12.58 -7.15 -15.88
CA LEU A 94 11.15 -7.49 -16.04
C LEU A 94 10.64 -7.17 -17.44
N ALA A 95 11.11 -6.08 -18.05
CA ALA A 95 10.76 -5.73 -19.43
C ALA A 95 11.34 -6.73 -20.43
N HIS A 96 12.55 -7.25 -20.20
CA HIS A 96 13.13 -8.32 -21.02
C HIS A 96 12.24 -9.59 -21.03
N HIS A 97 11.61 -9.88 -19.91
CA HIS A 97 10.67 -11.01 -19.79
C HIS A 97 9.22 -10.64 -20.15
N ARG A 98 8.99 -9.43 -20.68
CA ARG A 98 7.66 -8.94 -21.08
C ARG A 98 6.65 -8.82 -19.91
N LEU A 99 7.12 -8.90 -18.66
CA LEU A 99 6.30 -8.69 -17.46
C LEU A 99 6.02 -7.20 -17.22
N VAL A 100 6.92 -6.34 -17.68
CA VAL A 100 6.79 -4.88 -17.70
C VAL A 100 6.95 -4.41 -19.15
N ALA A 101 6.30 -3.32 -19.49
CA ALA A 101 6.45 -2.63 -20.79
C ALA A 101 6.74 -1.14 -20.56
N ARG A 102 7.01 -0.41 -21.63
CA ARG A 102 7.08 1.05 -21.61
C ARG A 102 6.04 1.62 -22.54
N ASP A 103 5.38 2.67 -22.09
CA ASP A 103 4.48 3.43 -22.94
C ASP A 103 5.25 4.40 -23.86
N VAL A 104 4.52 5.14 -24.67
CA VAL A 104 5.09 6.11 -25.63
C VAL A 104 5.79 7.29 -24.94
N GLN A 105 5.50 7.55 -23.68
CA GLN A 105 6.18 8.54 -22.84
C GLN A 105 7.40 7.96 -22.09
N GLY A 106 7.70 6.67 -22.27
CA GLY A 106 8.80 5.97 -21.61
C GLY A 106 8.51 5.58 -20.16
N ARG A 107 7.26 5.69 -19.70
CA ARG A 107 6.84 5.25 -18.35
C ARG A 107 6.70 3.73 -18.33
N PHE A 108 6.95 3.13 -17.18
CA PHE A 108 6.78 1.69 -16.99
C PHE A 108 5.30 1.36 -16.74
N MET A 109 4.84 0.25 -17.28
CA MET A 109 3.50 -0.31 -17.12
C MET A 109 3.55 -1.82 -17.10
N LEU A 110 2.47 -2.49 -16.68
CA LEU A 110 2.38 -3.95 -16.75
C LEU A 110 2.51 -4.43 -18.19
N GLY A 111 3.25 -5.50 -18.40
CA GLY A 111 3.56 -6.05 -19.70
C GLY A 111 2.58 -7.13 -20.17
N PRO A 112 2.54 -7.44 -21.46
CA PRO A 112 1.57 -8.37 -22.05
C PRO A 112 1.71 -9.80 -21.55
N ARG A 113 2.88 -10.20 -21.05
CA ARG A 113 3.09 -11.56 -20.52
C ARG A 113 2.21 -11.90 -19.35
N LEU A 114 1.86 -10.90 -18.52
CA LEU A 114 0.95 -11.08 -17.39
C LEU A 114 -0.46 -11.43 -17.85
N ALA A 115 -0.95 -10.77 -18.90
CA ALA A 115 -2.25 -11.09 -19.49
C ALA A 115 -2.26 -12.50 -20.14
N GLU A 116 -1.18 -12.89 -20.81
CA GLU A 116 -1.01 -14.23 -21.38
C GLU A 116 -1.07 -15.30 -20.27
N LEU A 117 -0.39 -15.09 -19.16
CA LEU A 117 -0.40 -16.02 -18.02
C LEU A 117 -1.78 -16.07 -17.35
N ALA A 118 -2.42 -14.93 -17.13
CA ALA A 118 -3.76 -14.86 -16.56
C ALA A 118 -4.78 -15.59 -17.46
N SER A 119 -4.71 -15.38 -18.78
CA SER A 119 -5.59 -16.05 -19.74
C SER A 119 -5.45 -17.58 -19.71
N ALA A 120 -4.24 -18.10 -19.54
CA ALA A 120 -4.01 -19.54 -19.40
C ALA A 120 -4.69 -20.09 -18.13
N THR A 121 -4.61 -19.38 -17.01
CA THR A 121 -5.27 -19.80 -15.76
C THR A 121 -6.79 -19.76 -15.86
N ILE A 122 -7.34 -18.68 -16.45
CA ILE A 122 -8.79 -18.51 -16.60
C ILE A 122 -9.38 -19.57 -17.56
N ALA A 123 -8.64 -19.96 -18.61
CA ALA A 123 -9.10 -20.99 -19.53
C ALA A 123 -9.29 -22.33 -18.81
N ASP A 124 -8.38 -22.74 -17.95
CA ASP A 124 -8.47 -23.98 -17.18
C ASP A 124 -9.66 -23.95 -16.18
N GLU A 125 -9.88 -22.83 -15.51
CA GLU A 125 -11.03 -22.65 -14.60
C GLU A 125 -12.35 -22.67 -15.35
N LEU A 126 -12.46 -22.01 -16.51
CA LEU A 126 -13.66 -21.97 -17.34
C LEU A 126 -14.01 -23.38 -17.83
N ILE A 127 -13.06 -24.19 -18.29
CA ILE A 127 -13.27 -25.54 -18.72
C ILE A 127 -13.79 -26.39 -17.54
N THR A 128 -13.17 -26.27 -16.37
CA THR A 128 -13.55 -27.04 -15.18
C THR A 128 -14.96 -26.73 -14.70
N VAL A 129 -15.42 -25.49 -14.81
CA VAL A 129 -16.76 -25.05 -14.39
C VAL A 129 -17.81 -25.28 -15.49
N ALA A 130 -17.44 -25.07 -16.75
CA ALA A 130 -18.38 -25.21 -17.89
C ALA A 130 -18.72 -26.64 -18.23
N ASP A 131 -17.78 -27.58 -18.14
CA ASP A 131 -17.98 -28.99 -18.48
C ASP A 131 -19.20 -29.64 -17.81
N PRO A 132 -19.38 -29.55 -16.47
CA PRO A 132 -20.55 -30.15 -15.83
C PRO A 132 -21.87 -29.46 -16.20
N ILE A 133 -21.82 -28.16 -16.54
CA ILE A 133 -23.00 -27.42 -16.98
C ILE A 133 -23.40 -27.79 -18.40
N LEU A 134 -22.42 -27.87 -19.29
CA LEU A 134 -22.63 -28.28 -20.68
C LEU A 134 -23.13 -29.74 -20.78
N GLN A 135 -22.61 -30.66 -19.97
CA GLN A 135 -23.11 -32.03 -19.87
C GLN A 135 -24.57 -32.06 -19.42
N LYS A 136 -24.95 -31.27 -18.40
CA LYS A 136 -26.34 -31.20 -17.95
C LYS A 136 -27.28 -30.62 -19.04
N LEU A 137 -26.83 -29.60 -19.74
CA LEU A 137 -27.59 -28.96 -20.82
C LEU A 137 -27.73 -29.92 -22.02
N SER A 138 -26.69 -30.64 -22.40
CA SER A 138 -26.70 -31.65 -23.48
C SER A 138 -27.68 -32.78 -23.17
N LEU A 139 -27.69 -33.24 -21.92
CA LEU A 139 -28.63 -34.30 -21.47
C LEU A 139 -30.09 -33.79 -21.42
N ALA A 140 -30.29 -32.51 -21.12
CA ALA A 140 -31.64 -31.90 -21.03
C ALA A 140 -32.21 -31.54 -22.40
N ALA A 141 -31.36 -31.20 -23.36
CA ALA A 141 -31.76 -30.72 -24.69
C ALA A 141 -31.73 -31.83 -25.75
N ASP A 142 -31.21 -33.03 -25.44
CA ASP A 142 -30.93 -34.11 -26.37
C ASP A 142 -30.10 -33.66 -27.60
N GLU A 143 -29.31 -32.60 -27.41
CA GLU A 143 -28.45 -32.00 -28.42
C GLU A 143 -27.02 -31.82 -27.90
N SER A 144 -26.05 -31.85 -28.82
CA SER A 144 -24.65 -31.61 -28.48
C SER A 144 -24.38 -30.12 -28.31
N THR A 145 -23.92 -29.70 -27.10
CA THR A 145 -23.43 -28.36 -26.82
C THR A 145 -21.92 -28.32 -26.79
N GLN A 146 -21.29 -27.33 -27.44
CA GLN A 146 -19.84 -27.17 -27.47
C GLN A 146 -19.48 -25.73 -27.07
N LEU A 147 -18.39 -25.62 -26.30
CA LEU A 147 -17.76 -24.32 -25.96
C LEU A 147 -16.56 -24.13 -26.90
N TYR A 148 -16.53 -22.97 -27.58
CA TYR A 148 -15.42 -22.56 -28.44
C TYR A 148 -14.55 -21.52 -27.76
#